data_f098c6fd5570962829c86d5357dadcbf
#
_entry.id   f098c6fd5570962829c86d5357dadcbf
#
_cell.length_a   1.000
_cell.length_b   1.000
_cell.length_c   1.000
_cell.angle_alpha   90.00
_cell.angle_beta   90.00
_cell.angle_gamma   90.00
#
_symmetry.space_group_name_H-M   'P 1'
#
loop_
_entity.id
_entity.type
_entity.pdbx_description
1 polymer ?
#
loop_
_entity_poly.entity_id
_entity_poly.type
_entity_poly.pdbx_seq_one_letter_code
_entity_poly.pdbx_strand_id
1 'polypeptide(L)'
;MANSFPRTTVGGVSLPRLLIGANWITGFSHRSPAADHAIRAAHSAPEAVSPIFEAFLEHDVNAVMGLFMYDRNLLDAVRLAQERTGKQMILIDEPVINMEDSAAGRHEAECVIKGCAARGSTFCLPLH
;
A
#
# COMPACT_ATOMS: atom_id res chain seq x y z
N MET A 1 1.58 -6.55 -29.62
CA MET A 1 1.83 -5.43 -28.70
C MET A 1 1.21 -5.79 -27.36
N ALA A 2 1.98 -5.77 -26.32
CA ALA A 2 1.39 -5.92 -24.98
C ALA A 2 0.47 -4.72 -24.75
N ASN A 3 -0.84 -4.95 -24.60
CA ASN A 3 -1.76 -3.89 -24.19
C ASN A 3 -1.38 -3.51 -22.76
N SER A 4 -0.82 -2.31 -22.59
CA SER A 4 -0.60 -1.77 -21.24
C SER A 4 -1.95 -1.63 -20.55
N PHE A 5 -2.00 -1.92 -19.25
CA PHE A 5 -3.24 -1.77 -18.47
C PHE A 5 -3.76 -0.32 -18.57
N PRO A 6 -5.09 -0.11 -18.71
CA PRO A 6 -5.67 1.24 -18.81
C PRO A 6 -5.27 2.12 -17.64
N ARG A 7 -4.92 3.37 -17.92
CA ARG A 7 -4.42 4.34 -16.94
C ARG A 7 -5.25 5.62 -16.90
N THR A 8 -5.10 6.37 -15.83
CA THR A 8 -5.65 7.72 -15.64
C THR A 8 -4.59 8.61 -14.98
N THR A 9 -4.82 9.91 -14.95
CA THR A 9 -3.89 10.86 -14.33
C THR A 9 -4.56 11.51 -13.12
N VAL A 10 -3.86 11.47 -11.98
CA VAL A 10 -4.27 12.10 -10.72
C VAL A 10 -3.10 12.91 -10.19
N GLY A 11 -3.29 14.21 -9.99
CA GLY A 11 -2.22 15.10 -9.50
C GLY A 11 -0.95 15.09 -10.37
N GLY A 12 -1.08 14.90 -11.69
CA GLY A 12 0.06 14.79 -12.61
C GLY A 12 0.73 13.41 -12.64
N VAL A 13 0.29 12.45 -11.81
CA VAL A 13 0.83 11.09 -11.76
C VAL A 13 -0.07 10.15 -12.55
N SER A 14 0.53 9.35 -13.43
CA SER A 14 -0.19 8.30 -14.16
C SER A 14 -0.42 7.10 -13.24
N LEU A 15 -1.68 6.75 -13.00
CA LEU A 15 -2.11 5.61 -12.20
C LEU A 15 -2.79 4.55 -13.06
N PRO A 16 -2.60 3.25 -12.79
CA PRO A 16 -3.42 2.22 -13.41
C PRO A 16 -4.87 2.37 -12.91
N ARG A 17 -5.84 2.05 -13.76
CA ARG A 17 -7.28 2.10 -13.40
C ARG A 17 -7.71 0.95 -12.49
N LEU A 18 -6.79 0.06 -12.13
CA LEU A 18 -6.92 -0.95 -11.09
C LEU A 18 -5.86 -0.67 -10.04
N LEU A 19 -6.27 -0.61 -8.77
CA LEU A 19 -5.38 -0.48 -7.62
C LEU A 19 -5.31 -1.79 -6.86
N ILE A 20 -4.13 -2.15 -6.39
CA ILE A 20 -3.95 -3.31 -5.52
C ILE A 20 -4.38 -2.91 -4.12
N GLY A 21 -5.38 -3.60 -3.55
CA GLY A 21 -5.77 -3.45 -2.15
C GLY A 21 -4.96 -4.38 -1.25
N ALA A 22 -4.65 -3.93 -0.04
CA ALA A 22 -3.79 -4.68 0.88
C ALA A 22 -4.56 -5.53 1.92
N ASN A 23 -5.86 -5.41 2.05
CA ASN A 23 -6.62 -6.07 3.11
C ASN A 23 -6.44 -7.60 3.15
N TRP A 24 -6.48 -8.26 2.00
CA TRP A 24 -6.27 -9.70 1.86
C TRP A 24 -4.80 -10.12 1.89
N ILE A 25 -3.90 -9.17 2.02
CA ILE A 25 -2.46 -9.41 2.25
C ILE A 25 -2.16 -9.28 3.75
N THR A 26 -2.74 -8.27 4.42
CA THR A 26 -2.42 -7.89 5.79
C THR A 26 -3.37 -8.50 6.84
N GLY A 27 -4.37 -9.25 6.42
CA GLY A 27 -5.29 -9.96 7.31
C GLY A 27 -6.47 -9.12 7.80
N PHE A 28 -7.04 -8.32 6.91
CA PHE A 28 -8.30 -7.59 7.11
C PHE A 28 -9.35 -8.08 6.10
N SER A 29 -9.73 -9.35 6.19
CA SER A 29 -10.60 -9.98 5.19
C SER A 29 -12.05 -9.50 5.22
N HIS A 30 -12.48 -8.86 6.31
CA HIS A 30 -13.88 -8.52 6.59
C HIS A 30 -14.81 -9.74 6.59
N ARG A 31 -14.29 -10.94 6.83
CA ARG A 31 -15.06 -12.19 6.85
C ARG A 31 -15.12 -12.84 8.23
N SER A 32 -13.96 -13.14 8.80
CA SER A 32 -13.89 -13.74 10.13
C SER A 32 -12.46 -13.62 10.70
N PRO A 33 -12.32 -13.66 12.03
CA PRO A 33 -11.00 -13.71 12.67
C PRO A 33 -10.14 -14.89 12.22
N ALA A 34 -10.77 -16.02 11.91
CA ALA A 34 -10.06 -17.22 11.42
C ALA A 34 -9.47 -16.97 10.01
N ALA A 35 -10.22 -16.31 9.11
CA ALA A 35 -9.71 -15.92 7.79
C ALA A 35 -8.55 -14.92 7.92
N ASP A 36 -8.69 -13.92 8.78
CA ASP A 36 -7.65 -12.92 9.04
C ASP A 36 -6.37 -13.57 9.58
N HIS A 37 -6.50 -14.51 10.49
CA HIS A 37 -5.37 -15.28 11.03
C HIS A 37 -4.68 -16.11 9.94
N ALA A 38 -5.43 -16.81 9.10
CA ALA A 38 -4.89 -17.61 8.01
C ALA A 38 -4.14 -16.74 6.99
N ILE A 39 -4.68 -15.57 6.64
CA ILE A 39 -4.02 -14.60 5.74
C ILE A 39 -2.69 -14.13 6.35
N ARG A 40 -2.68 -13.70 7.60
CA ARG A 40 -1.44 -13.26 8.27
C ARG A 40 -0.40 -14.37 8.36
N ALA A 41 -0.82 -15.60 8.60
CA ALA A 41 0.09 -16.75 8.63
C ALA A 41 0.70 -17.05 7.24
N ALA A 42 -0.11 -16.95 6.18
CA ALA A 42 0.36 -17.16 4.81
C ALA A 42 1.28 -16.03 4.31
N HIS A 43 1.13 -14.82 4.80
CA HIS A 43 1.85 -13.62 4.38
C HIS A 43 2.79 -13.08 5.47
N SER A 44 3.40 -13.96 6.24
CA SER A 44 4.21 -13.59 7.41
C SER A 44 5.60 -13.03 7.09
N ALA A 45 6.03 -13.08 5.83
CA ALA A 45 7.34 -12.58 5.38
C ALA A 45 7.22 -11.86 4.02
N PRO A 46 8.11 -10.87 3.73
CA PRO A 46 8.14 -10.17 2.45
C PRO A 46 8.21 -11.09 1.24
N GLU A 47 8.95 -12.19 1.35
CA GLU A 47 9.14 -13.18 0.29
C GLU A 47 7.85 -13.94 -0.06
N ALA A 48 6.92 -14.06 0.90
CA ALA A 48 5.61 -14.66 0.66
C ALA A 48 4.64 -13.70 -0.03
N VAL A 49 4.83 -12.40 0.12
CA VAL A 49 3.95 -11.34 -0.39
C VAL A 49 4.46 -10.78 -1.73
N SER A 50 5.77 -10.62 -1.88
CA SER A 50 6.40 -10.03 -3.07
C SER A 50 5.92 -10.64 -4.40
N PRO A 51 5.73 -11.96 -4.56
CA PRO A 51 5.22 -12.55 -5.80
C PRO A 51 3.85 -12.03 -6.23
N ILE A 52 3.02 -11.60 -5.28
CA ILE A 52 1.72 -10.97 -5.58
C ILE A 52 1.95 -9.66 -6.33
N PHE A 53 2.83 -8.81 -5.82
CA PHE A 53 3.15 -7.53 -6.45
C PHE A 53 3.89 -7.70 -7.78
N GLU A 54 4.79 -8.70 -7.86
CA GLU A 54 5.50 -9.04 -9.10
C GLU A 54 4.50 -9.38 -10.21
N ALA A 55 3.50 -10.21 -9.93
CA ALA A 55 2.45 -10.58 -10.88
C ALA A 55 1.64 -9.36 -11.37
N PHE A 56 1.30 -8.43 -10.48
CA PHE A 56 0.62 -7.19 -10.87
C PHE A 56 1.53 -6.28 -11.72
N LEU A 57 2.80 -6.17 -11.36
CA LEU A 57 3.78 -5.38 -12.11
C LEU A 57 4.02 -5.92 -13.52
N GLU A 58 3.93 -7.23 -13.74
CA GLU A 58 4.00 -7.84 -15.08
C GLU A 58 2.90 -7.33 -16.01
N HIS A 59 1.74 -6.99 -15.44
CA HIS A 59 0.58 -6.47 -16.17
C HIS A 59 0.45 -4.93 -16.12
N ASP A 60 1.49 -4.21 -15.73
CA ASP A 60 1.52 -2.75 -15.59
C ASP A 60 0.51 -2.18 -14.57
N VAL A 61 0.05 -3.01 -13.63
CA VAL A 61 -0.73 -2.59 -12.47
C VAL A 61 0.26 -2.29 -11.34
N ASN A 62 0.67 -1.04 -11.24
CA ASN A 62 1.78 -0.62 -10.39
C ASN A 62 1.38 0.38 -9.31
N ALA A 63 0.20 0.25 -8.75
CA ALA A 63 -0.23 1.08 -7.61
C ALA A 63 -0.87 0.21 -6.54
N VAL A 64 -0.44 0.38 -5.31
CA VAL A 64 -0.95 -0.34 -4.14
C VAL A 64 -1.39 0.63 -3.06
N MET A 65 -2.54 0.34 -2.47
CA MET A 65 -3.14 1.10 -1.38
C MET A 65 -3.13 0.26 -0.10
N GLY A 66 -2.64 0.83 0.98
CA GLY A 66 -2.56 0.10 2.26
C GLY A 66 -2.03 0.90 3.43
N LEU A 67 -2.12 0.30 4.59
CA LEU A 67 -1.71 0.82 5.90
C LEU A 67 -0.21 0.60 6.14
N PHE A 68 0.65 1.19 5.32
CA PHE A 68 2.10 0.98 5.38
C PHE A 68 2.74 1.42 6.70
N MET A 69 2.11 2.31 7.42
CA MET A 69 2.56 2.73 8.74
C MET A 69 2.54 1.58 9.76
N TYR A 70 1.59 0.65 9.62
CA TYR A 70 1.36 -0.43 10.58
C TYR A 70 1.90 -1.78 10.13
N ASP A 71 2.22 -1.93 8.86
CA ASP A 71 2.70 -3.19 8.30
C ASP A 71 4.01 -3.00 7.53
N ARG A 72 5.11 -3.15 8.25
CA ARG A 72 6.44 -3.08 7.65
C ARG A 72 6.67 -4.19 6.64
N ASN A 73 6.12 -5.38 6.87
CA ASN A 73 6.23 -6.52 5.98
C ASN A 73 5.64 -6.21 4.60
N LEU A 74 4.50 -5.50 4.56
CA LEU A 74 3.87 -5.03 3.32
C LEU A 74 4.82 -4.10 2.55
N LEU A 75 5.43 -3.13 3.22
CA LEU A 75 6.35 -2.19 2.59
C LEU A 75 7.63 -2.88 2.09
N ASP A 76 8.19 -3.77 2.88
CA ASP A 76 9.38 -4.53 2.50
C ASP A 76 9.09 -5.50 1.33
N ALA A 77 7.89 -6.07 1.26
CA ALA A 77 7.45 -6.88 0.11
C ALA A 77 7.33 -6.06 -1.19
N VAL A 78 6.82 -4.82 -1.11
CA VAL A 78 6.80 -3.92 -2.27
C VAL A 78 8.22 -3.61 -2.73
N ARG A 79 9.13 -3.29 -1.82
CA ARG A 79 10.53 -3.01 -2.14
C ARG A 79 11.21 -4.21 -2.81
N LEU A 80 10.97 -5.40 -2.28
CA LEU A 80 11.51 -6.63 -2.84
C LEU A 80 10.97 -6.89 -4.26
N ALA A 81 9.68 -6.65 -4.52
CA ALA A 81 9.10 -6.78 -5.84
C ALA A 81 9.69 -5.76 -6.84
N GLN A 82 9.90 -4.52 -6.40
CA GLN A 82 10.56 -3.48 -7.20
C GLN A 82 12.00 -3.87 -7.57
N GLU A 83 12.75 -4.38 -6.59
CA GLU A 83 14.13 -4.84 -6.78
C GLU A 83 14.21 -6.00 -7.78
N ARG A 84 13.31 -6.98 -7.67
CA ARG A 84 13.29 -8.17 -8.54
C ARG A 84 12.82 -7.87 -9.97
N THR A 85 11.87 -6.96 -10.12
CA THR A 85 11.27 -6.65 -11.44
C THR A 85 11.92 -5.47 -12.15
N GLY A 86 12.65 -4.62 -11.43
CA GLY A 86 13.14 -3.33 -11.94
C GLY A 86 12.03 -2.30 -12.18
N LYS A 87 10.78 -2.59 -11.81
CA LYS A 87 9.62 -1.70 -11.98
C LYS A 87 9.28 -0.99 -10.68
N GLN A 88 8.74 0.23 -10.76
CA GLN A 88 8.36 1.03 -9.61
C GLN A 88 6.89 0.84 -9.24
N MET A 89 6.61 0.74 -7.95
CA MET A 89 5.27 0.72 -7.38
C MET A 89 4.91 2.10 -6.82
N ILE A 90 3.73 2.58 -7.14
CA ILE A 90 3.16 3.81 -6.58
C ILE A 90 2.46 3.43 -5.26
N LEU A 91 2.89 4.04 -4.16
CA LEU A 91 2.28 3.82 -2.85
C LEU A 91 1.20 4.86 -2.59
N ILE A 92 0.01 4.38 -2.26
CA ILE A 92 -1.11 5.16 -1.71
C ILE A 92 -1.23 4.77 -0.24
N ASP A 93 -0.69 5.59 0.64
CA ASP A 93 -0.64 5.31 2.07
C ASP A 93 -1.95 5.71 2.75
N GLU A 94 -2.47 4.87 3.61
CA GLU A 94 -3.73 5.07 4.35
C GLU A 94 -3.44 5.24 5.85
N PRO A 95 -2.81 6.36 6.27
CA PRO A 95 -2.52 6.55 7.69
C PRO A 95 -3.79 6.85 8.47
N VAL A 96 -3.90 6.29 9.68
CA VAL A 96 -4.92 6.71 10.65
C VAL A 96 -4.44 7.99 11.33
N ILE A 97 -5.24 9.03 11.28
CA ILE A 97 -4.92 10.34 11.87
C ILE A 97 -5.76 10.61 13.10
N ASN A 98 -5.19 11.38 14.03
CA ASN A 98 -5.92 11.91 15.18
C ASN A 98 -6.87 13.02 14.72
N MET A 99 -8.17 12.88 15.01
CA MET A 99 -9.23 13.82 14.65
C MET A 99 -9.57 14.80 15.78
N GLU A 100 -8.82 14.78 16.87
CA GLU A 100 -9.03 15.72 17.97
C GLU A 100 -8.73 17.16 17.51
N ASP A 101 -9.70 18.06 17.69
CA ASP A 101 -9.50 19.49 17.38
C ASP A 101 -8.72 20.20 18.50
N SER A 102 -7.45 19.84 18.60
CA SER A 102 -6.47 20.41 19.52
C SER A 102 -5.15 20.69 18.80
N ALA A 103 -4.31 21.53 19.39
CA ALA A 103 -2.97 21.77 18.84
C ALA A 103 -2.13 20.49 18.82
N ALA A 104 -2.28 19.63 19.83
CA ALA A 104 -1.59 18.33 19.91
C ALA A 104 -2.08 17.37 18.83
N GLY A 105 -3.41 17.24 18.63
CA GLY A 105 -3.98 16.38 17.60
C GLY A 105 -3.57 16.82 16.19
N ARG A 106 -3.57 18.12 15.91
CA ARG A 106 -3.09 18.64 14.61
C ARG A 106 -1.61 18.37 14.38
N HIS A 107 -0.78 18.53 15.41
CA HIS A 107 0.65 18.23 15.31
C HIS A 107 0.89 16.73 15.06
N GLU A 108 0.18 15.86 15.76
CA GLU A 108 0.27 14.41 15.56
C GLU A 108 -0.13 14.02 14.12
N ALA A 109 -1.26 14.54 13.62
CA ALA A 109 -1.70 14.30 12.25
C ALA A 109 -0.67 14.76 11.20
N GLU A 110 -0.05 15.93 11.41
CA GLU A 110 1.02 16.44 10.56
C GLU A 110 2.24 15.51 10.55
N CYS A 111 2.67 15.02 11.71
CA CYS A 111 3.78 14.08 11.82
C CYS A 111 3.48 12.75 11.08
N VAL A 112 2.26 12.25 11.22
CA VAL A 112 1.81 11.02 10.55
C VAL A 112 1.83 11.20 9.03
N ILE A 113 1.31 12.31 8.50
CA ILE A 113 1.32 12.61 7.06
C ILE A 113 2.75 12.77 6.53
N LYS A 114 3.61 13.47 7.25
CA LYS A 114 5.05 13.56 6.90
C LYS A 114 5.72 12.19 6.87
N GLY A 115 5.31 11.28 7.75
CA GLY A 115 5.76 9.90 7.76
C GLY A 115 5.43 9.13 6.48
N CYS A 116 4.28 9.41 5.83
CA CYS A 116 3.94 8.82 4.54
C CYS A 116 4.96 9.20 3.47
N ALA A 117 5.32 10.48 3.36
CA ALA A 117 6.34 10.95 2.42
C ALA A 117 7.72 10.32 2.72
N ALA A 118 8.09 10.19 3.99
CA ALA A 118 9.34 9.56 4.39
C ALA A 118 9.42 8.06 4.03
N ARG A 119 8.27 7.37 3.94
CA ARG A 119 8.19 5.98 3.44
C ARG A 119 8.27 5.88 1.91
N GLY A 120 8.23 6.99 1.19
CA GLY A 120 8.23 7.03 -0.28
C GLY A 120 6.82 6.96 -0.89
N SER A 121 5.78 7.27 -0.12
CA SER A 121 4.41 7.29 -0.61
C SER A 121 4.18 8.48 -1.55
N THR A 122 3.53 8.21 -2.68
CA THR A 122 3.17 9.23 -3.67
C THR A 122 1.87 9.93 -3.29
N PHE A 123 0.94 9.18 -2.72
CA PHE A 123 -0.35 9.67 -2.26
C PHE A 123 -0.58 9.30 -0.81
N CYS A 124 -1.34 10.14 -0.13
CA CYS A 124 -1.79 9.93 1.23
C CYS A 124 -3.33 10.02 1.25
N LEU A 125 -3.99 8.98 1.74
CA LEU A 125 -5.44 8.89 1.89
C LEU A 125 -5.75 8.68 3.39
N PRO A 126 -5.80 9.75 4.20
CA PRO A 126 -5.98 9.63 5.63
C PRO A 126 -7.29 8.96 6.02
N LEU A 127 -7.23 8.05 6.99
CA LEU A 127 -8.37 7.41 7.64
C LEU A 127 -8.60 8.00 9.03
N HIS A 128 -9.83 7.86 9.56
CA HIS A 128 -10.23 8.35 10.88
C HIS A 128 -11.21 7.39 11.57
#